data_6b6374d1e769752acd8f20f9613d7685
#
_entry.id   6b6374d1e769752acd8f20f9613d7685
#
_cell.length_a   1.000
_cell.length_b   1.000
_cell.length_c   1.000
_cell.angle_alpha   90.00
_cell.angle_beta   90.00
_cell.angle_gamma   90.00
#
_symmetry.space_group_name_H-M   'P 1'
#
loop_
_entity.id
_entity.type
_entity.pdbx_description
1 polymer ?
#
loop_
_entity_poly.entity_id
_entity_poly.type
_entity_poly.pdbx_seq_one_letter_code
_entity_poly.pdbx_strand_id
1 'polypeptide(L)'
;MKSFIIVEDWNGAHIHFKGTYGECINILRGIYNEMVEFRAVMPMEEWTPILYIEGEDMLIIGGNKLEKYTIYSGLLDAESMCQALNDGEYLS
;
A
#
# COMPACT_ATOMS: atom_id res chain seq x y z
N MET A 1 -4.02 7.86 -17.86
CA MET A 1 -4.13 6.45 -17.48
C MET A 1 -4.67 6.36 -16.05
N LYS A 2 -5.67 5.53 -15.84
CA LYS A 2 -6.20 5.31 -14.50
C LYS A 2 -5.34 4.35 -13.72
N SER A 3 -5.13 4.69 -12.47
CA SER A 3 -4.36 3.87 -11.54
C SER A 3 -5.20 3.60 -10.30
N PHE A 4 -4.73 2.71 -9.46
CA PHE A 4 -5.41 2.43 -8.20
C PHE A 4 -4.42 1.88 -7.20
N ILE A 5 -4.77 2.02 -5.93
CA ILE A 5 -3.96 1.52 -4.83
C ILE A 5 -4.69 0.33 -4.21
N ILE A 6 -4.00 -0.79 -4.10
CA ILE A 6 -4.48 -1.95 -3.36
C ILE A 6 -3.68 -2.02 -2.07
N VAL A 7 -4.38 -2.17 -0.94
CA VAL A 7 -3.74 -2.46 0.34
C VAL A 7 -3.92 -3.94 0.65
N GLU A 8 -2.82 -4.59 0.99
CA GLU A 8 -2.83 -6.00 1.39
C GLU A 8 -2.43 -6.08 2.85
N ASP A 9 -3.25 -6.73 3.66
CA ASP A 9 -2.99 -6.94 5.09
C ASP A 9 -3.38 -8.37 5.45
N TRP A 10 -3.39 -8.68 6.75
CA TRP A 10 -3.75 -10.03 7.22
C TRP A 10 -5.18 -10.43 6.84
N ASN A 11 -6.01 -9.45 6.50
CA ASN A 11 -7.43 -9.66 6.15
C ASN A 11 -7.66 -9.76 4.64
N GLY A 12 -6.59 -9.74 3.85
CA GLY A 12 -6.66 -9.84 2.39
C GLY A 12 -6.37 -8.54 1.67
N ALA A 13 -6.74 -8.49 0.40
CA ALA A 13 -6.51 -7.33 -0.45
C ALA A 13 -7.78 -6.48 -0.54
N HIS A 14 -7.60 -5.17 -0.47
CA HIS A 14 -8.70 -4.21 -0.50
C HIS A 14 -8.33 -3.02 -1.40
N ILE A 15 -9.32 -2.46 -2.06
CA ILE A 15 -9.11 -1.25 -2.86
C ILE A 15 -9.05 -0.06 -1.90
N HIS A 16 -7.93 0.67 -1.92
CA HIS A 16 -7.75 1.84 -1.08
C HIS A 16 -8.14 3.13 -1.79
N PHE A 17 -7.83 3.23 -3.08
CA PHE A 17 -8.06 4.45 -3.84
C PHE A 17 -8.03 4.17 -5.33
N LYS A 18 -8.80 4.93 -6.10
CA LYS A 18 -8.79 4.90 -7.58
C LYS A 18 -8.64 6.33 -8.07
N GLY A 19 -7.72 6.56 -8.99
CA GLY A 19 -7.50 7.88 -9.55
C GLY A 19 -6.34 7.89 -10.54
N THR A 20 -5.72 9.05 -10.69
CA THR A 20 -4.54 9.15 -11.55
C THR A 20 -3.31 8.62 -10.83
N TYR A 21 -2.28 8.29 -11.59
CA TYR A 21 -1.01 7.84 -11.02
C TYR A 21 -0.43 8.90 -10.07
N GLY A 22 -0.48 10.18 -10.46
CA GLY A 22 0.01 11.26 -9.61
C GLY A 22 -0.75 11.35 -8.28
N GLU A 23 -2.07 11.16 -8.33
CA GLU A 23 -2.87 11.14 -7.11
C GLU A 23 -2.50 9.96 -6.23
N CYS A 24 -2.27 8.80 -6.82
CA CYS A 24 -1.84 7.61 -6.07
C CYS A 24 -0.50 7.85 -5.38
N ILE A 25 0.47 8.42 -6.09
CA ILE A 25 1.78 8.74 -5.53
C ILE A 25 1.64 9.70 -4.34
N ASN A 26 0.82 10.73 -4.48
CA ASN A 26 0.59 11.70 -3.41
C ASN A 26 -0.02 11.04 -2.18
N ILE A 27 -0.93 10.09 -2.39
CA ILE A 27 -1.55 9.37 -1.28
C ILE A 27 -0.52 8.50 -0.55
N LEU A 28 0.32 7.76 -1.28
CA LEU A 28 1.34 6.93 -0.65
C LEU A 28 2.36 7.78 0.12
N ARG A 29 2.77 8.91 -0.45
CA ARG A 29 3.69 9.83 0.23
C ARG A 29 3.07 10.41 1.48
N GLY A 30 1.78 10.73 1.44
CA GLY A 30 1.04 11.23 2.59
C GLY A 30 0.99 10.21 3.71
N ILE A 31 0.68 8.96 3.39
CA ILE A 31 0.65 7.88 4.37
C ILE A 31 2.04 7.68 4.97
N TYR A 32 3.07 7.65 4.13
CA TYR A 32 4.45 7.50 4.59
C TYR A 32 4.84 8.61 5.57
N ASN A 33 4.55 9.86 5.21
CA ASN A 33 4.89 11.02 6.05
C ASN A 33 4.16 10.98 7.39
N GLU A 34 2.88 10.64 7.38
CA GLU A 34 2.09 10.50 8.61
C GLU A 34 2.66 9.43 9.53
N MET A 35 3.05 8.29 8.97
CA MET A 35 3.60 7.20 9.75
C MET A 35 4.97 7.53 10.31
N VAL A 36 5.80 8.25 9.55
CA VAL A 36 7.10 8.70 10.03
C VAL A 36 6.93 9.66 11.20
N GLU A 37 6.00 10.62 11.09
CA GLU A 37 5.72 11.55 12.17
C GLU A 37 5.18 10.84 13.42
N PHE A 38 4.29 9.88 13.21
CA PHE A 38 3.72 9.10 14.30
C PHE A 38 4.83 8.32 15.03
N ARG A 39 5.74 7.69 14.27
CA ARG A 39 6.85 6.94 14.84
C ARG A 39 7.77 7.79 15.69
N ALA A 40 7.94 9.07 15.33
CA ALA A 40 8.82 9.95 16.05
C ALA A 40 8.41 10.17 17.50
N VAL A 41 7.14 9.90 17.82
CA VAL A 41 6.61 10.07 19.20
C VAL A 41 6.25 8.74 19.85
N MET A 42 6.45 7.62 19.18
CA MET A 42 6.16 6.30 19.75
C MET A 42 7.31 5.79 20.61
N PRO A 43 7.00 5.03 21.69
CA PRO A 43 8.04 4.32 22.42
C PRO A 43 8.80 3.35 21.52
N MET A 44 10.07 3.13 21.82
CA MET A 44 10.94 2.27 21.00
C MET A 44 10.39 0.84 20.85
N GLU A 45 9.79 0.30 21.89
CA GLU A 45 9.24 -1.05 21.87
C GLU A 45 8.02 -1.20 20.95
N GLU A 46 7.43 -0.08 20.54
CA GLU A 46 6.29 -0.09 19.63
C GLU A 46 6.69 0.33 18.22
N TRP A 47 7.99 0.44 17.99
CA TRP A 47 8.51 0.93 16.71
C TRP A 47 8.15 -0.01 15.56
N THR A 48 7.54 0.55 14.53
CA THR A 48 7.10 -0.18 13.34
C THR A 48 7.96 0.23 12.15
N PRO A 49 8.65 -0.71 11.50
CA PRO A 49 9.41 -0.37 10.30
C PRO A 49 8.51 0.14 9.18
N ILE A 50 8.95 1.16 8.49
CA ILE A 50 8.25 1.73 7.35
C ILE A 50 9.22 1.77 6.17
N LEU A 51 8.79 1.25 5.05
CA LEU A 51 9.60 1.23 3.85
C LEU A 51 8.78 1.75 2.67
N TYR A 52 9.26 2.82 2.06
CA TYR A 52 8.66 3.34 0.84
C TYR A 52 9.60 3.03 -0.32
N ILE A 53 9.11 2.27 -1.30
CA ILE A 53 9.88 1.87 -2.47
C ILE A 53 9.30 2.59 -3.68
N GLU A 54 9.80 3.80 -3.91
CA GLU A 54 9.25 4.68 -4.92
C GLU A 54 9.34 4.09 -6.34
N GLY A 55 10.46 3.46 -6.65
CA GLY A 55 10.65 2.86 -7.97
C GLY A 55 9.74 1.69 -8.26
N GLU A 56 9.14 1.11 -7.23
CA GLU A 56 8.21 -0.02 -7.36
C GLU A 56 6.79 0.38 -6.98
N ASP A 57 6.56 1.67 -6.73
CA ASP A 57 5.24 2.20 -6.38
C ASP A 57 4.62 1.47 -5.18
N MET A 58 5.41 1.27 -4.15
CA MET A 58 5.04 0.42 -3.04
C MET A 58 5.39 1.06 -1.69
N LEU A 59 4.50 0.91 -0.72
CA LEU A 59 4.72 1.32 0.66
C LEU A 59 4.43 0.13 1.57
N ILE A 60 5.39 -0.22 2.41
CA ILE A 60 5.25 -1.32 3.35
C ILE A 60 5.36 -0.78 4.77
N ILE A 61 4.37 -1.07 5.58
CA ILE A 61 4.36 -0.75 7.00
C ILE A 61 4.45 -2.08 7.74
N GLY A 62 5.58 -2.30 8.41
CA GLY A 62 5.83 -3.54 9.12
C GLY A 62 5.28 -3.54 10.54
N GLY A 63 5.63 -4.59 11.29
CA GLY A 63 5.20 -4.75 12.67
C GLY A 63 4.23 -5.92 12.82
N ASN A 64 3.45 -5.91 13.89
CA ASN A 64 2.48 -6.98 14.17
C ASN A 64 1.37 -7.06 13.11
N LYS A 65 1.08 -5.94 12.48
CA LYS A 65 0.08 -5.87 11.41
C LYS A 65 0.77 -5.32 10.17
N LEU A 66 1.29 -6.23 9.35
CA LEU A 66 1.93 -5.85 8.11
C LEU A 66 0.89 -5.35 7.12
N GLU A 67 1.14 -4.16 6.56
CA GLU A 67 0.31 -3.59 5.51
C GLU A 67 1.19 -3.24 4.31
N LYS A 68 0.74 -3.60 3.14
CA LYS A 68 1.46 -3.31 1.90
C LYS A 68 0.55 -2.57 0.94
N TYR A 69 0.93 -1.36 0.57
CA TYR A 69 0.19 -0.55 -0.39
C TYR A 69 0.93 -0.57 -1.71
N THR A 70 0.23 -0.91 -2.78
CA THR A 70 0.84 -0.99 -4.11
C THR A 70 0.00 -0.21 -5.11
N ILE A 71 0.66 0.57 -5.96
CA ILE A 71 -0.01 1.27 -7.05
C ILE A 71 0.04 0.37 -8.28
N TYR A 72 -1.11 0.13 -8.87
CA TYR A 72 -1.23 -0.61 -10.12
C TYR A 72 -1.75 0.30 -11.21
N SER A 73 -1.21 0.13 -12.40
CA SER A 73 -1.68 0.80 -13.60
C SER A 73 -1.62 -0.22 -14.73
N GLY A 74 -2.65 -0.32 -15.53
CA GLY A 74 -2.61 -1.27 -16.62
C GLY A 74 -3.96 -1.77 -17.05
N LEU A 75 -3.99 -3.00 -17.54
CA LEU A 75 -5.16 -3.57 -18.22
C LEU A 75 -6.26 -4.03 -17.28
N LEU A 76 -5.90 -4.50 -16.09
CA LEU A 76 -6.90 -4.94 -15.12
C LEU A 76 -7.46 -3.74 -14.36
N ASP A 77 -8.76 -3.77 -14.09
CA ASP A 77 -9.37 -2.77 -13.22
C ASP A 77 -9.10 -3.14 -11.75
N ALA A 78 -9.44 -2.22 -10.85
CA ALA A 78 -9.14 -2.38 -9.43
C ALA A 78 -9.84 -3.61 -8.83
N GLU A 79 -11.10 -3.81 -9.20
CA GLU A 79 -11.89 -4.93 -8.70
C GLU A 79 -11.33 -6.27 -9.15
N SER A 80 -10.94 -6.38 -10.42
CA SER A 80 -10.35 -7.61 -10.97
C SER A 80 -9.00 -7.91 -10.33
N MET A 81 -8.16 -6.90 -10.14
CA MET A 81 -6.86 -7.08 -9.48
C MET A 81 -7.04 -7.49 -8.03
N CYS A 82 -7.95 -6.85 -7.31
CA CYS A 82 -8.24 -7.17 -5.92
C CYS A 82 -8.71 -8.62 -5.80
N GLN A 83 -9.61 -9.06 -6.69
CA GLN A 83 -10.11 -10.42 -6.71
C GLN A 83 -8.98 -11.42 -6.96
N ALA A 84 -8.11 -11.14 -7.93
CA ALA A 84 -7.00 -12.02 -8.27
C ALA A 84 -6.02 -12.15 -7.08
N LEU A 85 -5.73 -11.06 -6.38
CA LEU A 85 -4.87 -11.11 -5.21
C LEU A 85 -5.49 -11.91 -4.08
N ASN A 86 -6.80 -11.76 -3.85
CA ASN A 86 -7.49 -12.51 -2.81
C ASN A 86 -7.60 -14.00 -3.16
N ASP A 87 -7.66 -14.34 -4.44
CA ASP A 87 -7.70 -15.72 -4.90
C ASP A 87 -6.30 -16.36 -4.95
N GLY A 88 -5.26 -15.57 -4.68
CA GLY A 88 -3.89 -16.06 -4.67
C GLY A 88 -3.26 -16.24 -6.04
N GLU A 89 -3.82 -15.64 -7.08
CA GLU A 89 -3.29 -15.79 -8.44
C GLU A 89 -1.92 -15.13 -8.62
N TYR A 90 -1.58 -14.17 -7.77
CA TYR A 90 -0.32 -13.44 -7.83
C TYR A 90 0.59 -13.76 -6.65
N LEU A 91 0.36 -14.85 -5.96
CA LEU A 91 1.26 -15.29 -4.90
C LEU A 91 2.54 -15.83 -5.53
N SER A 92 3.63 -15.31 -5.06
CA SER A 92 4.94 -15.80 -5.46
C SER A 92 5.38 -16.95 -4.57
#